data_2d541ab0557bf4cae27f7a20f9d57287
#
_entry.id   2d541ab0557bf4cae27f7a20f9d57287
#
_cell.length_a   1.000
_cell.length_b   1.000
_cell.length_c   1.000
_cell.angle_alpha   90.00
_cell.angle_beta   90.00
_cell.angle_gamma   90.00
#
_symmetry.space_group_name_H-M   'P 1'
#
loop_
_entity.id
_entity.type
_entity.pdbx_description
1 polymer ?
#
loop_
_entity_poly.entity_id
_entity_poly.type
_entity_poly.pdbx_seq_one_letter_code
_entity_poly.pdbx_strand_id
1 'polypeptide(L)'
;MAAKQLLFDEAARQKVLRGVELLSKAVKVTLGPKGRNVVIDKKFGSPTVTKDGVTVAKEVELPDPYENMGAQMVKEVASKTSDSAGDGTTTATVLAEGIYREGLKNVTAGSNPVYLKRGIDKAVEAAVAELAKISKKVNDREEIRQVATVSANWDTAIGEIIADAMDKVGKDGTITVEEAKSIETTLEVVEGMQFDKGYLSPYFATNMEAQEAVLEDAYVLIHEKKIANLQEFLPLLQTVAKSGKPLLVIAEEVEGEALAALVVNKIRGTLNVCAVKAPGFGDRRKAMLEDIAILTGGKCITEDLGIKLENLQISDLGRAKRIVVDKENTTIVEGSGKASDIQGRVKQIRRQIEETTSDYDREKLQERLAKLAGGVAVINVGAATETEMKEKKARVEDALHATRAAVEEGIVAGGGVALLRCAKAIESLKLEGDEAIGAQIVRRAIEHPLKQLCANAGVDGGVVVKEVLANKGSYGFNVATGEFEDLVKAGVVDPTKVTRTALQNAASVAGLLLTTECMITEIPEEKKAPAAPAGGGMDY
;
A
#
# COMPACT_ATOMS: atom_id res chain seq x y z
N MET A 1 10.34 -1.60 34.64
CA MET A 1 9.39 -0.93 33.73
C MET A 1 9.33 0.53 34.12
N ALA A 2 9.46 1.45 33.16
CA ALA A 2 9.30 2.88 33.44
C ALA A 2 7.85 3.16 33.88
N ALA A 3 7.66 4.11 34.79
CA ALA A 3 6.34 4.55 35.23
C ALA A 3 5.56 5.14 34.04
N LYS A 4 4.26 4.93 34.01
CA LYS A 4 3.37 5.45 32.96
C LYS A 4 2.42 6.48 33.52
N GLN A 5 2.06 7.44 32.70
CA GLN A 5 1.02 8.42 33.00
C GLN A 5 -0.28 8.02 32.33
N LEU A 6 -1.39 8.34 32.96
CA LEU A 6 -2.73 8.02 32.49
C LEU A 6 -3.54 9.30 32.33
N LEU A 7 -4.39 9.32 31.32
CA LEU A 7 -5.35 10.40 31.09
C LEU A 7 -6.72 9.78 30.78
N PHE A 8 -7.78 10.36 31.33
CA PHE A 8 -9.13 9.78 31.28
C PHE A 8 -10.14 10.77 30.73
N ASP A 9 -11.31 10.26 30.41
CA ASP A 9 -12.52 11.02 30.14
C ASP A 9 -12.39 12.06 29.03
N GLU A 10 -13.03 13.18 29.21
CA GLU A 10 -13.03 14.30 28.25
C GLU A 10 -11.64 14.86 27.98
N ALA A 11 -10.74 14.91 29.00
CA ALA A 11 -9.37 15.37 28.81
C ALA A 11 -8.59 14.50 27.82
N ALA A 12 -8.77 13.17 27.89
CA ALA A 12 -8.18 12.24 26.93
C ALA A 12 -8.73 12.46 25.52
N ARG A 13 -10.05 12.59 25.38
CA ARG A 13 -10.74 12.79 24.10
C ARG A 13 -10.31 14.08 23.41
N GLN A 14 -10.14 15.18 24.15
CA GLN A 14 -9.70 16.47 23.61
C GLN A 14 -8.24 16.39 23.11
N LYS A 15 -7.36 15.68 23.81
CA LYS A 15 -5.98 15.45 23.36
C LYS A 15 -5.93 14.63 22.06
N VAL A 16 -6.72 13.55 21.99
CA VAL A 16 -6.86 12.76 20.76
C VAL A 16 -7.37 13.62 19.61
N LEU A 17 -8.44 14.41 19.83
CA LEU A 17 -8.99 15.30 18.80
C LEU A 17 -7.92 16.27 18.28
N ARG A 18 -7.15 16.88 19.19
CA ARG A 18 -6.09 17.80 18.80
C ARG A 18 -5.05 17.14 17.91
N GLY A 19 -4.62 15.92 18.25
CA GLY A 19 -3.68 15.13 17.43
C GLY A 19 -4.24 14.80 16.05
N VAL A 20 -5.49 14.33 15.99
CA VAL A 20 -6.23 14.05 14.74
C VAL A 20 -6.29 15.29 13.85
N GLU A 21 -6.65 16.45 14.42
CA GLU A 21 -6.76 17.71 13.68
C GLU A 21 -5.43 18.22 13.14
N LEU A 22 -4.36 18.12 13.93
CA LEU A 22 -3.02 18.59 13.52
C LEU A 22 -2.49 17.77 12.35
N LEU A 23 -2.56 16.43 12.43
CA LEU A 23 -2.15 15.58 11.34
C LEU A 23 -3.02 15.80 10.11
N SER A 24 -4.35 15.79 10.27
CA SER A 24 -5.29 15.98 9.16
C SER A 24 -5.10 17.34 8.48
N LYS A 25 -4.78 18.40 9.24
CA LYS A 25 -4.50 19.72 8.68
C LYS A 25 -3.26 19.72 7.77
N ALA A 26 -2.22 18.97 8.14
CA ALA A 26 -1.03 18.82 7.31
C ALA A 26 -1.31 18.02 6.03
N VAL A 27 -2.11 16.95 6.13
CA VAL A 27 -2.39 16.05 5.00
C VAL A 27 -3.42 16.62 4.03
N LYS A 28 -4.55 17.17 4.51
CA LYS A 28 -5.69 17.57 3.65
C LYS A 28 -5.42 18.74 2.70
N VAL A 29 -4.34 19.49 2.91
CA VAL A 29 -3.93 20.57 1.98
C VAL A 29 -3.45 20.01 0.63
N THR A 30 -3.09 18.73 0.56
CA THR A 30 -2.61 18.08 -0.67
C THR A 30 -3.75 17.59 -1.56
N LEU A 31 -5.02 17.56 -1.04
CA LEU A 31 -6.14 16.93 -1.71
C LEU A 31 -6.56 17.65 -3.01
N GLY A 32 -6.62 16.87 -4.08
CA GLY A 32 -7.22 17.26 -5.35
C GLY A 32 -6.35 18.14 -6.25
N PRO A 33 -6.89 18.59 -7.41
CA PRO A 33 -6.13 19.30 -8.44
C PRO A 33 -5.60 20.67 -7.98
N LYS A 34 -6.28 21.32 -7.04
CA LYS A 34 -5.85 22.58 -6.41
C LYS A 34 -5.11 22.36 -5.07
N GLY A 35 -4.81 21.10 -4.73
CA GLY A 35 -3.99 20.75 -3.57
C GLY A 35 -2.57 21.32 -3.70
N ARG A 36 -1.93 21.54 -2.55
CA ARG A 36 -0.60 22.16 -2.44
C ARG A 36 0.43 21.17 -1.95
N ASN A 37 1.68 21.44 -2.29
CA ASN A 37 2.81 20.67 -1.78
C ASN A 37 3.06 20.94 -0.30
N VAL A 38 3.55 19.92 0.40
CA VAL A 38 4.10 20.00 1.75
C VAL A 38 5.60 19.85 1.65
N VAL A 39 6.33 20.66 2.41
CA VAL A 39 7.79 20.57 2.51
C VAL A 39 8.14 19.89 3.81
N ILE A 40 8.93 18.83 3.74
CA ILE A 40 9.33 18.00 4.87
C ILE A 40 10.84 18.16 5.05
N ASP A 41 11.25 18.56 6.25
CA ASP A 41 12.68 18.68 6.60
C ASP A 41 13.32 17.29 6.74
N LYS A 42 14.56 17.17 6.27
CA LYS A 42 15.37 15.96 6.47
C LYS A 42 16.62 16.30 7.25
N LYS A 43 16.96 15.46 8.22
CA LYS A 43 18.19 15.61 9.05
C LYS A 43 19.46 15.64 8.20
N PHE A 44 19.44 14.99 7.04
CA PHE A 44 20.55 14.94 6.07
C PHE A 44 19.99 15.06 4.67
N GLY A 45 20.57 15.93 3.84
CA GLY A 45 20.16 16.16 2.46
C GLY A 45 19.19 17.34 2.29
N SER A 46 18.59 17.44 1.12
CA SER A 46 17.61 18.49 0.81
C SER A 46 16.22 18.13 1.36
N PRO A 47 15.40 19.13 1.75
CA PRO A 47 14.02 18.90 2.13
C PRO A 47 13.24 18.18 1.01
N THR A 48 12.33 17.31 1.42
CA THR A 48 11.42 16.63 0.49
C THR A 48 10.19 17.49 0.25
N VAL A 49 9.82 17.66 -1.01
CA VAL A 49 8.58 18.35 -1.43
C VAL A 49 7.65 17.29 -2.00
N THR A 50 6.45 17.16 -1.43
CA THR A 50 5.51 16.11 -1.83
C THR A 50 4.06 16.59 -1.79
N LYS A 51 3.20 15.95 -2.59
CA LYS A 51 1.74 16.01 -2.52
C LYS A 51 1.13 14.72 -1.97
N ASP A 52 1.93 13.66 -1.83
CA ASP A 52 1.42 12.38 -1.35
C ASP A 52 1.03 12.47 0.12
N GLY A 53 -0.25 12.13 0.40
CA GLY A 53 -0.84 12.21 1.72
C GLY A 53 -0.25 11.21 2.71
N VAL A 54 0.12 10.01 2.28
CA VAL A 54 0.71 9.00 3.18
C VAL A 54 2.12 9.38 3.59
N THR A 55 2.92 9.92 2.67
CA THR A 55 4.26 10.43 2.97
C THR A 55 4.19 11.56 4.00
N VAL A 56 3.28 12.53 3.80
CA VAL A 56 3.06 13.60 4.78
C VAL A 56 2.63 13.05 6.13
N ALA A 57 1.67 12.10 6.16
CA ALA A 57 1.18 11.52 7.40
C ALA A 57 2.27 10.78 8.17
N LYS A 58 3.16 10.05 7.48
CA LYS A 58 4.26 9.29 8.09
C LYS A 58 5.26 10.17 8.83
N GLU A 59 5.48 11.39 8.37
CA GLU A 59 6.45 12.33 8.94
C GLU A 59 5.90 13.17 10.11
N VAL A 60 4.57 13.17 10.33
CA VAL A 60 3.98 13.92 11.44
C VAL A 60 4.23 13.19 12.76
N GLU A 61 4.95 13.87 13.66
CA GLU A 61 5.19 13.46 15.04
C GLU A 61 4.99 14.66 15.96
N LEU A 62 4.17 14.48 17.01
CA LEU A 62 3.80 15.58 17.89
C LEU A 62 4.53 15.49 19.23
N PRO A 63 4.93 16.65 19.81
CA PRO A 63 5.67 16.68 21.07
C PRO A 63 4.88 16.17 22.28
N ASP A 64 3.56 16.43 22.32
CA ASP A 64 2.69 15.92 23.37
C ASP A 64 2.34 14.45 23.10
N PRO A 65 2.69 13.52 24.00
CA PRO A 65 2.50 12.09 23.74
C PRO A 65 1.03 11.69 23.61
N TYR A 66 0.10 12.38 24.27
CA TYR A 66 -1.33 12.10 24.12
C TYR A 66 -1.87 12.61 22.79
N GLU A 67 -1.49 13.81 22.36
CA GLU A 67 -1.84 14.32 21.04
C GLU A 67 -1.24 13.44 19.93
N ASN A 68 0.02 13.00 20.14
CA ASN A 68 0.71 12.12 19.20
C ASN A 68 -0.01 10.77 19.03
N MET A 69 -0.59 10.19 20.09
CA MET A 69 -1.39 8.97 19.96
C MET A 69 -2.57 9.18 19.02
N GLY A 70 -3.29 10.31 19.11
CA GLY A 70 -4.36 10.66 18.17
C GLY A 70 -3.86 10.78 16.71
N ALA A 71 -2.71 11.45 16.53
CA ALA A 71 -2.08 11.56 15.21
C ALA A 71 -1.67 10.17 14.67
N GLN A 72 -1.04 9.31 15.48
CA GLN A 72 -0.63 7.96 15.07
C GLN A 72 -1.82 7.09 14.63
N MET A 73 -2.97 7.21 15.27
CA MET A 73 -4.18 6.46 14.86
C MET A 73 -4.68 6.89 13.48
N VAL A 74 -4.63 8.17 13.14
CA VAL A 74 -4.99 8.64 11.79
C VAL A 74 -3.90 8.32 10.76
N LYS A 75 -2.64 8.34 11.16
CA LYS A 75 -1.53 7.83 10.34
C LYS A 75 -1.73 6.37 9.94
N GLU A 76 -2.24 5.54 10.85
CA GLU A 76 -2.61 4.15 10.56
C GLU A 76 -3.71 4.06 9.51
N VAL A 77 -4.72 4.96 9.53
CA VAL A 77 -5.75 5.03 8.49
C VAL A 77 -5.14 5.27 7.11
N ALA A 78 -4.24 6.25 7.01
CA ALA A 78 -3.57 6.57 5.75
C ALA A 78 -2.72 5.39 5.25
N SER A 79 -1.92 4.78 6.14
CA SER A 79 -1.05 3.63 5.81
C SER A 79 -1.85 2.42 5.35
N LYS A 80 -2.89 2.00 6.10
CA LYS A 80 -3.76 0.88 5.70
C LYS A 80 -4.49 1.11 4.38
N THR A 81 -4.86 2.36 4.09
CA THR A 81 -5.53 2.69 2.84
C THR A 81 -4.54 2.59 1.68
N SER A 82 -3.31 3.06 1.86
CA SER A 82 -2.21 2.87 0.90
C SER A 82 -1.96 1.38 0.64
N ASP A 83 -1.78 0.58 1.70
CA ASP A 83 -1.47 -0.85 1.59
C ASP A 83 -2.59 -1.63 0.86
N SER A 84 -3.88 -1.27 1.09
CA SER A 84 -5.01 -2.04 0.56
C SER A 84 -5.47 -1.59 -0.83
N ALA A 85 -5.36 -0.30 -1.15
CA ALA A 85 -5.89 0.29 -2.38
C ALA A 85 -4.87 1.10 -3.19
N GLY A 86 -3.69 1.35 -2.63
CA GLY A 86 -2.59 2.07 -3.26
C GLY A 86 -2.81 3.57 -3.41
N ASP A 87 -4.01 4.08 -3.10
CA ASP A 87 -4.42 5.47 -3.24
C ASP A 87 -5.52 5.81 -2.21
N GLY A 88 -5.99 7.07 -2.19
CA GLY A 88 -7.09 7.53 -1.33
C GLY A 88 -6.70 7.86 0.11
N THR A 89 -5.43 7.92 0.44
CA THR A 89 -4.88 8.16 1.77
C THR A 89 -5.33 9.48 2.38
N THR A 90 -5.32 10.55 1.58
CA THR A 90 -5.81 11.88 1.99
C THR A 90 -7.33 11.88 2.21
N THR A 91 -8.09 11.24 1.34
CA THR A 91 -9.55 11.10 1.49
C THR A 91 -9.90 10.34 2.77
N ALA A 92 -9.20 9.25 3.06
CA ALA A 92 -9.37 8.46 4.28
C ALA A 92 -9.07 9.28 5.55
N THR A 93 -8.00 10.09 5.53
CA THR A 93 -7.65 11.02 6.61
C THR A 93 -8.76 12.06 6.86
N VAL A 94 -9.29 12.67 5.79
CA VAL A 94 -10.37 13.66 5.88
C VAL A 94 -11.65 13.03 6.42
N LEU A 95 -11.99 11.81 5.99
CA LEU A 95 -13.13 11.06 6.49
C LEU A 95 -12.97 10.69 7.97
N ALA A 96 -11.79 10.23 8.38
CA ALA A 96 -11.50 9.88 9.78
C ALA A 96 -11.62 11.10 10.71
N GLU A 97 -11.05 12.24 10.32
CA GLU A 97 -11.23 13.52 11.04
C GLU A 97 -12.72 13.88 11.13
N GLY A 98 -13.45 13.76 10.03
CA GLY A 98 -14.88 14.11 9.98
C GLY A 98 -15.72 13.22 10.88
N ILE A 99 -15.56 11.90 10.82
CA ILE A 99 -16.29 10.93 11.63
C ILE A 99 -15.98 11.15 13.12
N TYR A 100 -14.68 11.28 13.47
CA TYR A 100 -14.28 11.44 14.86
C TYR A 100 -14.77 12.76 15.45
N ARG A 101 -14.64 13.87 14.73
CA ARG A 101 -15.10 15.21 15.18
C ARG A 101 -16.62 15.26 15.38
N GLU A 102 -17.42 14.73 14.43
CA GLU A 102 -18.86 14.67 14.55
C GLU A 102 -19.30 13.68 15.65
N GLY A 103 -18.62 12.54 15.76
CA GLY A 103 -18.88 11.54 16.80
C GLY A 103 -18.61 12.08 18.20
N LEU A 104 -17.48 12.75 18.41
CA LEU A 104 -17.09 13.30 19.71
C LEU A 104 -18.12 14.31 20.24
N LYS A 105 -18.71 15.16 19.39
CA LYS A 105 -19.78 16.07 19.79
C LYS A 105 -20.95 15.35 20.45
N ASN A 106 -21.33 14.19 19.91
CA ASN A 106 -22.43 13.38 20.41
C ASN A 106 -22.04 12.61 21.68
N VAL A 107 -20.80 12.12 21.77
CA VAL A 107 -20.29 11.47 23.00
C VAL A 107 -20.27 12.48 24.15
N THR A 108 -19.76 13.70 23.95
CA THR A 108 -19.77 14.78 24.93
C THR A 108 -21.20 15.21 25.29
N ALA A 109 -22.16 15.09 24.38
CA ALA A 109 -23.58 15.33 24.63
C ALA A 109 -24.29 14.19 25.39
N GLY A 110 -23.59 13.07 25.69
CA GLY A 110 -24.10 11.97 26.50
C GLY A 110 -24.58 10.75 25.73
N SER A 111 -24.38 10.69 24.40
CA SER A 111 -24.67 9.50 23.61
C SER A 111 -23.71 8.36 23.96
N ASN A 112 -24.20 7.12 23.96
CA ASN A 112 -23.37 5.94 24.22
C ASN A 112 -22.44 5.64 23.05
N PRO A 113 -21.09 5.70 23.24
CA PRO A 113 -20.14 5.55 22.14
C PRO A 113 -20.17 4.16 21.48
N VAL A 114 -20.56 3.11 22.20
CA VAL A 114 -20.70 1.75 21.65
C VAL A 114 -21.86 1.66 20.67
N TYR A 115 -23.00 2.26 20.99
CA TYR A 115 -24.15 2.30 20.08
C TYR A 115 -23.89 3.25 18.90
N LEU A 116 -23.22 4.39 19.13
CA LEU A 116 -22.77 5.27 18.03
C LEU A 116 -21.91 4.48 17.04
N LYS A 117 -20.93 3.72 17.54
CA LYS A 117 -20.06 2.88 16.69
C LYS A 117 -20.86 1.88 15.88
N ARG A 118 -21.82 1.18 16.47
CA ARG A 118 -22.71 0.24 15.75
C ARG A 118 -23.49 0.94 14.64
N GLY A 119 -23.98 2.14 14.89
CA GLY A 119 -24.66 2.95 13.88
C GLY A 119 -23.73 3.39 12.74
N ILE A 120 -22.49 3.76 13.07
CA ILE A 120 -21.43 4.06 12.08
C ILE A 120 -21.15 2.83 11.21
N ASP A 121 -20.96 1.66 11.81
CA ASP A 121 -20.66 0.42 11.09
C ASP A 121 -21.78 0.09 10.08
N LYS A 122 -23.06 0.13 10.52
CA LYS A 122 -24.23 -0.10 9.64
C LYS A 122 -24.35 0.93 8.51
N ALA A 123 -24.03 2.17 8.78
CA ALA A 123 -24.05 3.22 7.76
C ALA A 123 -22.95 3.04 6.71
N VAL A 124 -21.76 2.60 7.14
CA VAL A 124 -20.65 2.27 6.23
C VAL A 124 -21.00 1.06 5.36
N GLU A 125 -21.58 0.01 5.93
CA GLU A 125 -22.07 -1.15 5.16
C GLU A 125 -23.07 -0.73 4.08
N ALA A 126 -24.04 0.12 4.42
CA ALA A 126 -25.03 0.64 3.46
C ALA A 126 -24.38 1.50 2.37
N ALA A 127 -23.41 2.35 2.74
CA ALA A 127 -22.68 3.18 1.78
C ALA A 127 -21.82 2.32 0.83
N VAL A 128 -21.13 1.29 1.34
CA VAL A 128 -20.35 0.35 0.54
C VAL A 128 -21.22 -0.41 -0.45
N ALA A 129 -22.38 -0.89 0.01
CA ALA A 129 -23.34 -1.57 -0.86
C ALA A 129 -23.87 -0.64 -1.97
N GLU A 130 -24.04 0.64 -1.68
CA GLU A 130 -24.49 1.63 -2.68
C GLU A 130 -23.36 1.98 -3.65
N LEU A 131 -22.10 2.14 -3.18
CA LEU A 131 -20.93 2.33 -4.04
C LEU A 131 -20.79 1.19 -5.05
N ALA A 132 -20.98 -0.06 -4.63
CA ALA A 132 -20.94 -1.21 -5.52
C ALA A 132 -22.04 -1.17 -6.61
N LYS A 133 -23.23 -0.64 -6.30
CA LYS A 133 -24.34 -0.51 -7.27
C LYS A 133 -24.08 0.58 -8.31
N ILE A 134 -23.50 1.71 -7.90
CA ILE A 134 -23.22 2.84 -8.80
C ILE A 134 -21.88 2.70 -9.54
N SER A 135 -21.10 1.70 -9.20
CA SER A 135 -19.82 1.41 -9.84
C SER A 135 -20.02 0.97 -11.29
N LYS A 136 -19.19 1.51 -12.20
CA LYS A 136 -19.09 1.14 -13.61
C LYS A 136 -17.83 0.31 -13.81
N LYS A 137 -17.96 -0.89 -14.36
CA LYS A 137 -16.81 -1.75 -14.67
C LYS A 137 -15.92 -1.10 -15.74
N VAL A 138 -14.63 -1.27 -15.59
CA VAL A 138 -13.61 -0.87 -16.56
C VAL A 138 -13.27 -2.09 -17.42
N ASN A 139 -13.57 -2.05 -18.71
CA ASN A 139 -13.49 -3.21 -19.57
C ASN A 139 -12.48 -3.10 -20.71
N ASP A 140 -12.23 -1.91 -21.23
CA ASP A 140 -11.39 -1.70 -22.41
C ASP A 140 -10.14 -0.85 -22.11
N ARG A 141 -9.19 -0.89 -23.07
CA ARG A 141 -7.92 -0.17 -22.98
C ARG A 141 -8.12 1.35 -22.85
N GLU A 142 -9.14 1.90 -23.50
CA GLU A 142 -9.40 3.34 -23.46
C GLU A 142 -9.89 3.81 -22.08
N GLU A 143 -10.76 3.04 -21.43
CA GLU A 143 -11.21 3.30 -20.06
C GLU A 143 -10.03 3.18 -19.07
N ILE A 144 -9.15 2.18 -19.25
CA ILE A 144 -7.91 2.02 -18.46
C ILE A 144 -7.01 3.26 -18.64
N ARG A 145 -6.78 3.68 -19.88
CA ARG A 145 -5.98 4.87 -20.21
C ARG A 145 -6.54 6.13 -19.55
N GLN A 146 -7.86 6.32 -19.57
CA GLN A 146 -8.51 7.46 -18.94
C GLN A 146 -8.28 7.47 -17.42
N VAL A 147 -8.50 6.35 -16.75
CA VAL A 147 -8.26 6.23 -15.30
C VAL A 147 -6.79 6.54 -14.97
N ALA A 148 -5.85 5.92 -15.68
CA ALA A 148 -4.42 6.14 -15.48
C ALA A 148 -4.02 7.59 -15.71
N THR A 149 -4.57 8.24 -16.75
CA THR A 149 -4.31 9.66 -17.06
C THR A 149 -4.77 10.56 -15.92
N VAL A 150 -6.01 10.34 -15.41
CA VAL A 150 -6.55 11.17 -14.33
C VAL A 150 -5.74 10.99 -13.04
N SER A 151 -5.41 9.75 -12.70
CA SER A 151 -4.62 9.44 -11.50
C SER A 151 -3.18 9.95 -11.61
N ALA A 152 -2.65 10.08 -12.83
CA ALA A 152 -1.35 10.69 -13.12
C ALA A 152 -1.39 12.23 -13.20
N ASN A 153 -2.37 12.91 -12.62
CA ASN A 153 -2.57 14.36 -12.71
C ASN A 153 -2.73 14.86 -14.16
N TRP A 154 -3.51 14.17 -14.98
CA TRP A 154 -3.77 14.47 -16.40
C TRP A 154 -2.55 14.32 -17.31
N ASP A 155 -1.55 13.55 -16.89
CA ASP A 155 -0.41 13.19 -17.74
C ASP A 155 -0.82 12.06 -18.69
N THR A 156 -1.11 12.43 -19.94
CA THR A 156 -1.55 11.48 -20.98
C THR A 156 -0.46 10.49 -21.36
N ALA A 157 0.82 10.86 -21.24
CA ALA A 157 1.93 9.96 -21.57
C ALA A 157 2.04 8.84 -20.54
N ILE A 158 1.85 9.15 -19.26
CA ILE A 158 1.78 8.13 -18.19
C ILE A 158 0.55 7.25 -18.39
N GLY A 159 -0.60 7.84 -18.72
CA GLY A 159 -1.82 7.08 -18.99
C GLY A 159 -1.67 6.06 -20.11
N GLU A 160 -1.03 6.44 -21.20
CA GLU A 160 -0.78 5.58 -22.35
C GLU A 160 0.17 4.41 -21.98
N ILE A 161 1.29 4.70 -21.31
CA ILE A 161 2.27 3.68 -20.91
C ILE A 161 1.65 2.65 -19.97
N ILE A 162 0.80 3.06 -19.03
CA ILE A 162 0.13 2.14 -18.10
C ILE A 162 -0.89 1.28 -18.86
N ALA A 163 -1.68 1.87 -19.76
CA ALA A 163 -2.63 1.12 -20.58
C ALA A 163 -1.91 0.10 -21.47
N ASP A 164 -0.79 0.47 -22.09
CA ASP A 164 0.04 -0.42 -22.89
C ASP A 164 0.66 -1.54 -22.05
N ALA A 165 1.10 -1.23 -20.84
CA ALA A 165 1.64 -2.22 -19.92
C ALA A 165 0.56 -3.26 -19.56
N MET A 166 -0.64 -2.81 -19.18
CA MET A 166 -1.76 -3.71 -18.84
C MET A 166 -2.25 -4.52 -20.03
N ASP A 167 -2.22 -3.96 -21.25
CA ASP A 167 -2.59 -4.70 -22.47
C ASP A 167 -1.59 -5.83 -22.76
N LYS A 168 -0.28 -5.59 -22.55
CA LYS A 168 0.76 -6.57 -22.81
C LYS A 168 0.81 -7.72 -21.81
N VAL A 169 0.65 -7.43 -20.50
CA VAL A 169 0.75 -8.46 -19.45
C VAL A 169 -0.60 -8.98 -18.97
N GLY A 170 -1.70 -8.36 -19.41
CA GLY A 170 -3.06 -8.67 -18.97
C GLY A 170 -3.44 -7.97 -17.67
N LYS A 171 -4.73 -8.07 -17.30
CA LYS A 171 -5.30 -7.36 -16.12
C LYS A 171 -4.66 -7.79 -14.81
N ASP A 172 -4.29 -9.06 -14.69
CA ASP A 172 -3.66 -9.67 -13.52
C ASP A 172 -2.13 -9.74 -13.64
N GLY A 173 -1.57 -9.15 -14.70
CA GLY A 173 -0.13 -9.16 -14.98
C GLY A 173 0.67 -8.27 -14.05
N THR A 174 1.92 -8.63 -13.82
CA THR A 174 2.83 -7.86 -12.98
C THR A 174 3.40 -6.67 -13.76
N ILE A 175 3.28 -5.49 -13.18
CA ILE A 175 3.89 -4.24 -13.70
C ILE A 175 4.73 -3.66 -12.58
N THR A 176 6.00 -3.36 -12.85
CA THR A 176 6.93 -2.69 -11.95
C THR A 176 7.36 -1.36 -12.51
N VAL A 177 7.72 -0.43 -11.63
CA VAL A 177 8.17 0.92 -11.99
C VAL A 177 9.60 1.10 -11.51
N GLU A 178 10.50 1.38 -12.44
CA GLU A 178 11.93 1.44 -12.23
C GLU A 178 12.49 2.83 -12.59
N GLU A 179 13.65 3.17 -12.05
CA GLU A 179 14.37 4.36 -12.42
C GLU A 179 15.22 4.10 -13.66
N ALA A 180 14.97 4.85 -14.74
CA ALA A 180 15.78 4.76 -15.94
C ALA A 180 17.11 5.53 -15.78
N LYS A 181 18.14 5.09 -16.52
CA LYS A 181 19.39 5.86 -16.69
C LYS A 181 19.28 6.91 -17.79
N SER A 182 18.19 6.91 -18.54
CA SER A 182 17.89 7.83 -19.65
C SER A 182 16.88 8.89 -19.23
N ILE A 183 16.73 9.93 -20.04
CA ILE A 183 15.70 10.97 -19.84
C ILE A 183 14.31 10.46 -20.27
N GLU A 184 14.28 9.51 -21.19
CA GLU A 184 13.03 8.97 -21.74
C GLU A 184 12.43 7.89 -20.85
N THR A 185 11.11 7.91 -20.69
CA THR A 185 10.35 6.86 -20.03
C THR A 185 10.01 5.78 -21.06
N THR A 186 10.34 4.52 -20.76
CA THR A 186 10.15 3.38 -21.67
C THR A 186 9.39 2.26 -21.01
N LEU A 187 8.73 1.41 -21.81
CA LEU A 187 8.04 0.20 -21.39
C LEU A 187 8.73 -1.01 -22.00
N GLU A 188 9.19 -1.92 -21.15
CA GLU A 188 9.76 -3.21 -21.55
C GLU A 188 8.93 -4.35 -20.95
N VAL A 189 8.83 -5.47 -21.66
CA VAL A 189 8.26 -6.71 -21.10
C VAL A 189 9.37 -7.74 -21.04
N VAL A 190 9.62 -8.23 -19.84
CA VAL A 190 10.69 -9.18 -19.55
C VAL A 190 10.14 -10.45 -18.91
N GLU A 191 10.91 -11.53 -18.98
CA GLU A 191 10.59 -12.76 -18.29
C GLU A 191 10.65 -12.53 -16.78
N GLY A 192 9.59 -12.90 -16.07
CA GLY A 192 9.50 -12.64 -14.63
C GLY A 192 8.19 -13.18 -14.04
N MET A 193 8.09 -13.08 -12.72
CA MET A 193 6.93 -13.58 -11.98
C MET A 193 6.79 -12.86 -10.64
N GLN A 194 5.54 -12.64 -10.21
CA GLN A 194 5.23 -12.19 -8.86
C GLN A 194 4.43 -13.25 -8.10
N PHE A 195 4.69 -13.39 -6.81
CA PHE A 195 3.89 -14.21 -5.90
C PHE A 195 3.67 -13.51 -4.54
N ASP A 196 2.54 -13.87 -3.90
CA ASP A 196 1.97 -13.25 -2.70
C ASP A 196 2.65 -13.73 -1.40
N LYS A 197 3.96 -13.52 -1.29
CA LYS A 197 4.74 -13.73 -0.06
C LYS A 197 5.80 -12.64 0.05
N GLY A 198 5.72 -11.86 1.13
CA GLY A 198 6.70 -10.84 1.46
C GLY A 198 7.84 -11.35 2.33
N TYR A 199 8.70 -10.44 2.74
CA TYR A 199 9.87 -10.77 3.56
C TYR A 199 9.48 -11.25 4.97
N LEU A 200 10.28 -12.19 5.51
CA LEU A 200 10.08 -12.74 6.85
C LEU A 200 10.49 -11.79 7.98
N SER A 201 11.23 -10.73 7.67
CA SER A 201 11.68 -9.75 8.65
C SER A 201 11.84 -8.36 8.00
N PRO A 202 11.34 -7.29 8.62
CA PRO A 202 11.53 -5.91 8.13
C PRO A 202 13.01 -5.50 8.01
N TYR A 203 13.91 -6.16 8.73
CA TYR A 203 15.35 -5.91 8.67
C TYR A 203 16.00 -6.31 7.34
N PHE A 204 15.29 -7.04 6.47
CA PHE A 204 15.73 -7.34 5.11
C PHE A 204 15.56 -6.16 4.15
N ALA A 205 14.70 -5.19 4.47
CA ALA A 205 14.47 -4.02 3.63
C ALA A 205 15.78 -3.26 3.36
N THR A 206 15.98 -2.90 2.10
CA THR A 206 17.10 -2.07 1.64
C THR A 206 16.67 -0.63 1.45
N ASN A 207 15.40 -0.42 1.10
CA ASN A 207 14.74 0.88 1.05
C ASN A 207 13.74 0.99 2.20
N MET A 208 14.11 1.78 3.21
CA MET A 208 13.27 1.95 4.40
C MET A 208 12.04 2.84 4.15
N GLU A 209 12.09 3.74 3.17
CA GLU A 209 10.97 4.61 2.81
C GLU A 209 9.87 3.80 2.13
N ALA A 210 10.22 2.99 1.11
CA ALA A 210 9.30 2.08 0.42
C ALA A 210 9.02 0.79 1.19
N GLN A 211 9.81 0.47 2.22
CA GLN A 211 9.77 -0.80 2.95
C GLN A 211 9.98 -2.02 2.06
N GLU A 212 10.92 -1.91 1.13
CA GLU A 212 11.25 -2.92 0.13
C GLU A 212 12.68 -3.43 0.28
N ALA A 213 12.88 -4.72 0.02
CA ALA A 213 14.19 -5.32 -0.17
C ALA A 213 14.44 -5.47 -1.68
N VAL A 214 15.39 -4.69 -2.20
CA VAL A 214 15.81 -4.75 -3.60
C VAL A 214 17.15 -5.48 -3.68
N LEU A 215 17.20 -6.55 -4.49
CA LEU A 215 18.37 -7.39 -4.71
C LEU A 215 18.72 -7.38 -6.20
N GLU A 216 19.89 -6.85 -6.54
CA GLU A 216 20.38 -6.77 -7.92
C GLU A 216 21.33 -7.93 -8.23
N ASP A 217 21.24 -8.56 -9.40
CA ASP A 217 22.04 -9.73 -9.80
C ASP A 217 22.07 -10.86 -8.76
N ALA A 218 20.91 -11.17 -8.21
CA ALA A 218 20.76 -12.04 -7.05
C ALA A 218 20.79 -13.52 -7.39
N TYR A 219 21.32 -14.31 -6.45
CA TYR A 219 21.07 -15.75 -6.39
C TYR A 219 19.70 -16.03 -5.77
N VAL A 220 19.07 -17.15 -6.16
CA VAL A 220 17.78 -17.60 -5.64
C VAL A 220 17.93 -19.03 -5.14
N LEU A 221 17.81 -19.23 -3.85
CA LEU A 221 17.68 -20.54 -3.25
C LEU A 221 16.21 -20.91 -3.18
N ILE A 222 15.86 -22.07 -3.73
CA ILE A 222 14.48 -22.58 -3.77
C ILE A 222 14.46 -23.92 -3.03
N HIS A 223 13.86 -23.93 -1.84
CA HIS A 223 13.84 -25.08 -0.95
C HIS A 223 12.43 -25.47 -0.57
N GLU A 224 12.07 -26.74 -0.72
CA GLU A 224 10.71 -27.23 -0.45
C GLU A 224 10.33 -27.20 1.03
N LYS A 225 11.30 -27.47 1.92
CA LYS A 225 11.12 -27.62 3.35
C LYS A 225 11.48 -26.37 4.15
N LYS A 226 11.27 -26.46 5.45
CA LYS A 226 11.72 -25.47 6.43
C LYS A 226 13.23 -25.45 6.58
N ILE A 227 13.79 -24.26 6.78
CA ILE A 227 15.21 -24.03 7.10
C ILE A 227 15.27 -23.45 8.53
N ALA A 228 15.62 -24.28 9.49
CA ALA A 228 15.78 -23.90 10.91
C ALA A 228 17.23 -24.09 11.40
N ASN A 229 17.91 -25.10 10.87
CA ASN A 229 19.26 -25.48 11.29
C ASN A 229 20.32 -24.63 10.56
N LEU A 230 20.99 -23.77 11.32
CA LEU A 230 22.06 -22.92 10.79
C LEU A 230 23.27 -23.73 10.29
N GLN A 231 23.62 -24.85 10.96
CA GLN A 231 24.82 -25.62 10.62
C GLN A 231 24.76 -26.19 9.21
N GLU A 232 23.60 -26.69 8.80
CA GLU A 232 23.37 -27.20 7.44
C GLU A 232 23.37 -26.09 6.38
N PHE A 233 22.99 -24.88 6.77
CA PHE A 233 22.87 -23.74 5.87
C PHE A 233 24.18 -22.93 5.74
N LEU A 234 25.05 -23.02 6.73
CA LEU A 234 26.26 -22.20 6.84
C LEU A 234 27.24 -22.34 5.65
N PRO A 235 27.51 -23.55 5.09
CA PRO A 235 28.41 -23.68 3.96
C PRO A 235 27.98 -22.91 2.73
N LEU A 236 26.65 -22.92 2.43
CA LEU A 236 26.09 -22.16 1.32
C LEU A 236 26.20 -20.66 1.57
N LEU A 237 25.85 -20.18 2.77
CA LEU A 237 25.92 -18.76 3.13
C LEU A 237 27.36 -18.22 3.03
N GLN A 238 28.35 -19.00 3.45
CA GLN A 238 29.78 -18.63 3.33
C GLN A 238 30.21 -18.50 1.85
N THR A 239 29.72 -19.40 1.01
CA THR A 239 30.03 -19.38 -0.42
C THR A 239 29.38 -18.21 -1.13
N VAL A 240 28.12 -17.91 -0.79
CA VAL A 240 27.42 -16.74 -1.31
C VAL A 240 28.06 -15.44 -0.82
N ALA A 241 28.39 -15.34 0.45
CA ALA A 241 29.08 -14.16 1.00
C ALA A 241 30.41 -13.87 0.29
N LYS A 242 31.21 -14.92 -0.01
CA LYS A 242 32.47 -14.78 -0.79
C LYS A 242 32.25 -14.27 -2.22
N SER A 243 31.07 -14.57 -2.81
CA SER A 243 30.75 -14.09 -4.16
C SER A 243 30.39 -12.61 -4.21
N GLY A 244 30.01 -12.00 -3.07
CA GLY A 244 29.55 -10.62 -2.95
C GLY A 244 28.17 -10.37 -3.54
N LYS A 245 27.47 -11.39 -4.07
CA LYS A 245 26.13 -11.24 -4.65
C LYS A 245 25.03 -11.41 -3.61
N PRO A 246 23.90 -10.73 -3.79
CA PRO A 246 22.72 -10.92 -2.95
C PRO A 246 22.13 -12.33 -3.06
N LEU A 247 21.38 -12.74 -2.04
CA LEU A 247 20.67 -14.02 -2.01
C LEU A 247 19.21 -13.82 -1.62
N LEU A 248 18.29 -14.31 -2.46
CA LEU A 248 16.91 -14.57 -2.06
C LEU A 248 16.78 -16.00 -1.59
N VAL A 249 16.20 -16.23 -0.42
CA VAL A 249 15.89 -17.56 0.13
C VAL A 249 14.38 -17.76 0.08
N ILE A 250 13.93 -18.72 -0.71
CA ILE A 250 12.53 -19.13 -0.79
C ILE A 250 12.45 -20.52 -0.16
N ALA A 251 11.75 -20.63 0.96
CA ALA A 251 11.55 -21.91 1.65
C ALA A 251 10.14 -22.01 2.23
N GLU A 252 9.71 -23.22 2.61
CA GLU A 252 8.43 -23.37 3.33
C GLU A 252 8.36 -22.42 4.50
N GLU A 253 9.42 -22.36 5.29
CA GLU A 253 9.64 -21.39 6.36
C GLU A 253 11.14 -21.25 6.63
N VAL A 254 11.57 -20.06 7.06
CA VAL A 254 12.92 -19.86 7.62
C VAL A 254 12.73 -19.36 9.04
N GLU A 255 13.20 -20.14 10.01
CA GLU A 255 12.92 -19.88 11.44
C GLU A 255 14.15 -20.12 12.32
N GLY A 256 14.03 -19.80 13.61
CA GLY A 256 15.03 -20.10 14.62
C GLY A 256 16.41 -19.48 14.36
N GLU A 257 17.46 -20.30 14.54
CA GLU A 257 18.86 -19.83 14.38
C GLU A 257 19.18 -19.42 12.94
N ALA A 258 18.58 -20.06 11.94
CA ALA A 258 18.79 -19.73 10.55
C ALA A 258 18.30 -18.32 10.22
N LEU A 259 17.06 -17.97 10.61
CA LEU A 259 16.50 -16.63 10.40
C LEU A 259 17.31 -15.56 11.15
N ALA A 260 17.64 -15.82 12.42
CA ALA A 260 18.42 -14.89 13.23
C ALA A 260 19.79 -14.61 12.60
N ALA A 261 20.46 -15.64 12.09
CA ALA A 261 21.76 -15.49 11.41
C ALA A 261 21.65 -14.66 10.12
N LEU A 262 20.61 -14.88 9.31
CA LEU A 262 20.36 -14.06 8.11
C LEU A 262 20.17 -12.58 8.45
N VAL A 263 19.31 -12.29 9.44
CA VAL A 263 19.03 -10.91 9.89
C VAL A 263 20.32 -10.24 10.43
N VAL A 264 21.07 -10.92 11.30
CA VAL A 264 22.30 -10.36 11.88
C VAL A 264 23.34 -10.07 10.79
N ASN A 265 23.54 -10.98 9.82
CA ASN A 265 24.49 -10.78 8.74
C ASN A 265 24.04 -9.68 7.76
N LYS A 266 22.75 -9.53 7.54
CA LYS A 266 22.16 -8.40 6.78
C LYS A 266 22.45 -7.07 7.46
N ILE A 267 22.16 -6.94 8.76
CA ILE A 267 22.40 -5.72 9.54
C ILE A 267 23.91 -5.37 9.57
N ARG A 268 24.76 -6.36 9.67
CA ARG A 268 26.22 -6.17 9.64
C ARG A 268 26.80 -5.85 8.25
N GLY A 269 25.98 -5.94 7.20
CA GLY A 269 26.42 -5.73 5.83
C GLY A 269 27.34 -6.83 5.28
N THR A 270 27.47 -7.96 5.98
CA THR A 270 28.32 -9.10 5.56
C THR A 270 27.66 -9.96 4.50
N LEU A 271 26.33 -9.97 4.46
CA LEU A 271 25.53 -10.69 3.47
C LEU A 271 24.29 -9.87 3.09
N ASN A 272 24.13 -9.56 1.82
CA ASN A 272 22.89 -8.98 1.32
C ASN A 272 21.89 -10.11 1.04
N VAL A 273 20.91 -10.29 1.93
CA VAL A 273 19.98 -11.42 1.87
C VAL A 273 18.56 -10.98 2.19
N CYS A 274 17.61 -11.66 1.58
CA CYS A 274 16.20 -11.61 1.94
C CYS A 274 15.64 -13.03 2.00
N ALA A 275 14.78 -13.31 2.96
CA ALA A 275 14.10 -14.60 3.09
C ALA A 275 12.59 -14.41 3.03
N VAL A 276 11.92 -15.28 2.26
CA VAL A 276 10.48 -15.27 2.03
C VAL A 276 9.89 -16.67 2.19
N LYS A 277 8.60 -16.77 2.49
CA LYS A 277 7.89 -18.05 2.47
C LYS A 277 7.63 -18.49 1.03
N ALA A 278 7.68 -19.79 0.80
CA ALA A 278 7.26 -20.40 -0.46
C ALA A 278 5.75 -20.16 -0.71
N PRO A 279 5.36 -19.83 -1.95
CA PRO A 279 3.96 -19.66 -2.30
C PRO A 279 3.22 -21.00 -2.34
N GLY A 280 1.91 -20.99 -2.00
CA GLY A 280 1.05 -22.16 -2.03
C GLY A 280 1.25 -23.14 -0.87
N PHE A 281 0.52 -24.27 -0.92
CA PHE A 281 0.54 -25.33 0.09
C PHE A 281 0.54 -26.72 -0.60
N GLY A 282 1.17 -27.71 0.05
CA GLY A 282 1.21 -29.09 -0.44
C GLY A 282 1.78 -29.20 -1.88
N ASP A 283 1.16 -30.00 -2.73
CA ASP A 283 1.62 -30.24 -4.11
C ASP A 283 1.65 -28.97 -4.95
N ARG A 284 0.79 -28.01 -4.67
CA ARG A 284 0.80 -26.71 -5.35
C ARG A 284 2.06 -25.92 -5.03
N ARG A 285 2.53 -25.93 -3.76
CA ARG A 285 3.80 -25.31 -3.37
C ARG A 285 4.94 -25.88 -4.20
N LYS A 286 5.02 -27.22 -4.29
CA LYS A 286 6.05 -27.88 -5.09
C LYS A 286 6.02 -27.45 -6.55
N ALA A 287 4.82 -27.43 -7.16
CA ALA A 287 4.64 -27.00 -8.52
C ALA A 287 5.03 -25.52 -8.77
N MET A 288 4.70 -24.62 -7.82
CA MET A 288 5.09 -23.20 -7.91
C MET A 288 6.60 -23.00 -7.71
N LEU A 289 7.22 -23.74 -6.79
CA LEU A 289 8.67 -23.73 -6.61
C LEU A 289 9.41 -24.23 -7.85
N GLU A 290 8.89 -25.26 -8.54
CA GLU A 290 9.42 -25.72 -9.83
C GLU A 290 9.28 -24.63 -10.92
N ASP A 291 8.16 -23.91 -10.97
CA ASP A 291 7.97 -22.81 -11.91
C ASP A 291 9.01 -21.69 -11.68
N ILE A 292 9.27 -21.34 -10.40
CA ILE A 292 10.29 -20.35 -10.02
C ILE A 292 11.71 -20.88 -10.39
N ALA A 293 11.97 -22.17 -10.19
CA ALA A 293 13.25 -22.77 -10.54
C ALA A 293 13.50 -22.71 -12.06
N ILE A 294 12.50 -23.02 -12.87
CA ILE A 294 12.57 -22.93 -14.33
C ILE A 294 12.79 -21.48 -14.77
N LEU A 295 12.05 -20.52 -14.17
CA LEU A 295 12.18 -19.10 -14.46
C LEU A 295 13.59 -18.56 -14.14
N THR A 296 14.16 -18.97 -13.04
CA THR A 296 15.46 -18.48 -12.57
C THR A 296 16.66 -19.32 -13.04
N GLY A 297 16.40 -20.44 -13.71
CA GLY A 297 17.42 -21.38 -14.17
C GLY A 297 18.12 -22.13 -13.04
N GLY A 298 17.51 -22.22 -11.86
CA GLY A 298 17.98 -22.95 -10.70
C GLY A 298 17.33 -24.33 -10.53
N LYS A 299 17.59 -24.94 -9.39
CA LYS A 299 16.97 -26.22 -8.99
C LYS A 299 16.04 -26.01 -7.80
N CYS A 300 14.86 -26.60 -7.86
CA CYS A 300 14.00 -26.73 -6.69
C CYS A 300 14.57 -27.87 -5.81
N ILE A 301 15.03 -27.54 -4.62
CA ILE A 301 15.62 -28.50 -3.70
C ILE A 301 14.50 -29.21 -2.95
N THR A 302 14.20 -30.43 -3.40
CA THR A 302 13.15 -31.30 -2.86
C THR A 302 13.78 -32.56 -2.24
N GLU A 303 13.02 -33.23 -1.38
CA GLU A 303 13.44 -34.53 -0.81
C GLU A 303 13.71 -35.58 -1.90
N ASP A 304 12.91 -35.56 -2.96
CA ASP A 304 13.03 -36.52 -4.06
C ASP A 304 14.39 -36.47 -4.77
N LEU A 305 15.05 -35.32 -4.74
CA LEU A 305 16.39 -35.15 -5.32
C LEU A 305 17.51 -35.65 -4.40
N GLY A 306 17.23 -35.93 -3.13
CA GLY A 306 18.22 -36.40 -2.13
C GLY A 306 19.35 -35.39 -1.87
N ILE A 307 19.21 -34.15 -2.31
CA ILE A 307 20.23 -33.09 -2.13
C ILE A 307 20.03 -32.45 -0.76
N LYS A 308 21.02 -32.57 0.09
CA LYS A 308 21.01 -31.89 1.39
C LYS A 308 21.48 -30.45 1.25
N LEU A 309 20.97 -29.56 2.12
CA LEU A 309 21.28 -28.13 2.14
C LEU A 309 22.79 -27.86 2.28
N GLU A 310 23.51 -28.69 3.05
CA GLU A 310 24.95 -28.62 3.28
C GLU A 310 25.82 -28.88 2.03
N ASN A 311 25.26 -29.58 1.03
CA ASN A 311 25.94 -29.99 -0.20
C ASN A 311 25.63 -29.09 -1.40
N LEU A 312 24.82 -28.04 -1.21
CA LEU A 312 24.42 -27.13 -2.29
C LEU A 312 25.61 -26.31 -2.80
N GLN A 313 25.67 -26.16 -4.11
CA GLN A 313 26.61 -25.30 -4.79
C GLN A 313 25.92 -24.09 -5.42
N ILE A 314 26.71 -23.06 -5.74
CA ILE A 314 26.19 -21.86 -6.44
C ILE A 314 25.53 -22.22 -7.78
N SER A 315 25.98 -23.27 -8.45
CA SER A 315 25.41 -23.77 -9.70
C SER A 315 24.00 -24.33 -9.57
N ASP A 316 23.57 -24.68 -8.35
CA ASP A 316 22.23 -25.19 -8.08
C ASP A 316 21.23 -24.06 -7.81
N LEU A 317 21.75 -22.86 -7.52
CA LEU A 317 20.93 -21.67 -7.27
C LEU A 317 20.42 -21.07 -8.58
N GLY A 318 19.17 -20.61 -8.54
CA GLY A 318 18.65 -19.74 -9.58
C GLY A 318 19.32 -18.36 -9.58
N ARG A 319 19.05 -17.59 -10.64
CA ARG A 319 19.55 -16.22 -10.78
C ARG A 319 18.46 -15.32 -11.33
N ALA A 320 18.45 -14.08 -10.89
CA ALA A 320 17.62 -13.04 -11.47
C ALA A 320 18.37 -11.71 -11.49
N LYS A 321 18.11 -10.90 -12.51
CA LYS A 321 18.75 -9.59 -12.64
C LYS A 321 18.30 -8.66 -11.52
N ARG A 322 17.03 -8.73 -11.15
CA ARG A 322 16.47 -7.93 -10.07
C ARG A 322 15.36 -8.68 -9.33
N ILE A 323 15.30 -8.51 -8.02
CA ILE A 323 14.24 -9.04 -7.17
C ILE A 323 13.80 -7.91 -6.25
N VAL A 324 12.49 -7.70 -6.18
CA VAL A 324 11.86 -6.75 -5.25
C VAL A 324 10.95 -7.52 -4.31
N VAL A 325 11.15 -7.33 -3.01
CA VAL A 325 10.35 -7.98 -1.97
C VAL A 325 9.78 -6.90 -1.06
N ASP A 326 8.47 -6.77 -1.02
CA ASP A 326 7.74 -5.93 -0.09
C ASP A 326 7.19 -6.76 1.10
N LYS A 327 6.25 -6.21 1.88
CA LYS A 327 5.63 -6.90 3.02
C LYS A 327 4.76 -8.09 2.61
N GLU A 328 4.20 -8.07 1.41
CA GLU A 328 3.18 -9.01 0.95
C GLU A 328 3.62 -9.82 -0.27
N ASN A 329 4.47 -9.25 -1.12
CA ASN A 329 4.81 -9.79 -2.42
C ASN A 329 6.31 -9.97 -2.62
N THR A 330 6.65 -10.91 -3.51
CA THR A 330 7.99 -11.08 -4.09
C THR A 330 7.87 -11.04 -5.59
N THR A 331 8.58 -10.10 -6.24
CA THR A 331 8.65 -9.94 -7.69
C THR A 331 10.03 -10.29 -8.19
N ILE A 332 10.13 -11.27 -9.07
CA ILE A 332 11.35 -11.67 -9.77
C ILE A 332 11.28 -11.08 -11.17
N VAL A 333 12.25 -10.24 -11.50
CA VAL A 333 12.35 -9.55 -12.79
C VAL A 333 13.57 -10.09 -13.52
N GLU A 334 13.38 -10.50 -14.77
CA GLU A 334 14.42 -11.00 -15.66
C GLU A 334 15.20 -12.18 -15.04
N GLY A 335 14.48 -13.30 -14.86
CA GLY A 335 15.08 -14.57 -14.43
C GLY A 335 16.02 -15.12 -15.50
N SER A 336 17.07 -15.82 -15.07
CA SER A 336 18.10 -16.38 -15.98
C SER A 336 17.74 -17.75 -16.55
N GLY A 337 16.47 -18.19 -16.46
CA GLY A 337 15.97 -19.42 -17.06
C GLY A 337 16.01 -19.35 -18.58
N LYS A 338 16.09 -20.52 -19.21
CA LYS A 338 16.03 -20.58 -20.69
C LYS A 338 14.60 -20.39 -21.16
N ALA A 339 14.40 -19.50 -22.12
CA ALA A 339 13.08 -19.26 -22.72
C ALA A 339 12.42 -20.54 -23.27
N SER A 340 13.21 -21.49 -23.80
CA SER A 340 12.71 -22.81 -24.24
C SER A 340 12.07 -23.61 -23.11
N ASP A 341 12.66 -23.57 -21.92
CA ASP A 341 12.21 -24.36 -20.76
C ASP A 341 10.97 -23.72 -20.14
N ILE A 342 10.92 -22.37 -20.08
CA ILE A 342 9.75 -21.61 -19.68
C ILE A 342 8.57 -21.90 -20.62
N GLN A 343 8.78 -21.83 -21.94
CA GLN A 343 7.75 -22.16 -22.92
C GLN A 343 7.28 -23.62 -22.84
N GLY A 344 8.21 -24.54 -22.58
CA GLY A 344 7.91 -25.96 -22.33
C GLY A 344 6.97 -26.11 -21.12
N ARG A 345 7.27 -25.39 -20.02
CA ARG A 345 6.45 -25.41 -18.80
C ARG A 345 5.07 -24.78 -19.03
N VAL A 346 5.00 -23.67 -19.77
CA VAL A 346 3.73 -23.04 -20.17
C VAL A 346 2.85 -24.01 -20.96
N LYS A 347 3.42 -24.76 -21.92
CA LYS A 347 2.68 -25.78 -22.68
C LYS A 347 2.19 -26.91 -21.78
N GLN A 348 3.00 -27.35 -20.83
CA GLN A 348 2.63 -28.38 -19.86
C GLN A 348 1.43 -27.92 -19.00
N ILE A 349 1.46 -26.70 -18.47
CA ILE A 349 0.36 -26.16 -17.66
C ILE A 349 -0.91 -26.03 -18.50
N ARG A 350 -0.84 -25.55 -19.74
CA ARG A 350 -2.00 -25.49 -20.66
C ARG A 350 -2.64 -26.85 -20.86
N ARG A 351 -1.84 -27.90 -21.06
CA ARG A 351 -2.34 -29.26 -21.19
C ARG A 351 -3.03 -29.73 -19.89
N GLN A 352 -2.48 -29.43 -18.73
CA GLN A 352 -3.11 -29.74 -17.45
C GLN A 352 -4.46 -29.02 -17.27
N ILE A 353 -4.61 -27.79 -17.76
CA ILE A 353 -5.88 -27.05 -17.76
C ILE A 353 -6.94 -27.75 -18.64
N GLU A 354 -6.53 -28.32 -19.79
CA GLU A 354 -7.42 -29.05 -20.70
C GLU A 354 -7.82 -30.42 -20.12
N GLU A 355 -6.91 -31.10 -19.44
CA GLU A 355 -7.11 -32.44 -18.88
C GLU A 355 -7.86 -32.46 -17.54
N THR A 356 -7.83 -31.36 -16.76
CA THR A 356 -8.48 -31.32 -15.44
C THR A 356 -10.00 -31.27 -15.54
N THR A 357 -10.66 -32.09 -14.72
CA THR A 357 -12.13 -32.10 -14.55
C THR A 357 -12.62 -31.23 -13.40
N SER A 358 -11.73 -30.75 -12.54
CA SER A 358 -12.03 -29.91 -11.39
C SER A 358 -11.99 -28.43 -11.79
N ASP A 359 -13.10 -27.71 -11.62
CA ASP A 359 -13.16 -26.27 -11.90
C ASP A 359 -12.22 -25.47 -11.01
N TYR A 360 -12.07 -25.88 -9.76
CA TYR A 360 -11.15 -25.26 -8.82
C TYR A 360 -9.67 -25.45 -9.24
N ASP A 361 -9.29 -26.66 -9.66
CA ASP A 361 -7.93 -26.90 -10.12
C ASP A 361 -7.66 -26.20 -11.45
N ARG A 362 -8.67 -26.12 -12.32
CA ARG A 362 -8.59 -25.36 -13.56
C ARG A 362 -8.30 -23.88 -13.28
N GLU A 363 -9.03 -23.26 -12.35
CA GLU A 363 -8.81 -21.88 -11.94
C GLU A 363 -7.38 -21.68 -11.42
N LYS A 364 -6.90 -22.54 -10.53
CA LYS A 364 -5.54 -22.44 -9.96
C LYS A 364 -4.42 -22.70 -10.99
N LEU A 365 -4.65 -23.56 -11.97
CA LEU A 365 -3.74 -23.75 -13.09
C LEU A 365 -3.73 -22.53 -14.02
N GLN A 366 -4.86 -21.88 -14.22
CA GLN A 366 -4.96 -20.63 -14.99
C GLN A 366 -4.21 -19.47 -14.30
N GLU A 367 -4.36 -19.32 -12.99
CA GLU A 367 -3.58 -18.34 -12.20
C GLU A 367 -2.07 -18.59 -12.36
N ARG A 368 -1.63 -19.84 -12.25
CA ARG A 368 -0.22 -20.22 -12.43
C ARG A 368 0.28 -19.92 -13.85
N LEU A 369 -0.53 -20.24 -14.85
CA LEU A 369 -0.22 -19.95 -16.25
C LEU A 369 -0.07 -18.45 -16.48
N ALA A 370 -0.99 -17.63 -15.96
CA ALA A 370 -0.95 -16.18 -16.09
C ALA A 370 0.35 -15.59 -15.48
N LYS A 371 0.72 -16.07 -14.29
CA LYS A 371 1.96 -15.63 -13.62
C LYS A 371 3.24 -15.98 -14.38
N LEU A 372 3.29 -17.16 -15.01
CA LEU A 372 4.50 -17.61 -15.72
C LEU A 372 4.56 -17.11 -17.17
N ALA A 373 3.42 -17.07 -17.87
CA ALA A 373 3.36 -16.71 -19.29
C ALA A 373 3.24 -15.21 -19.56
N GLY A 374 2.71 -14.45 -18.59
CA GLY A 374 2.50 -13.01 -18.72
C GLY A 374 3.80 -12.18 -18.64
N GLY A 375 4.81 -12.69 -17.99
CA GLY A 375 6.03 -11.94 -17.72
C GLY A 375 5.82 -10.77 -16.76
N VAL A 376 6.75 -9.84 -16.76
CA VAL A 376 6.69 -8.59 -15.99
C VAL A 376 6.85 -7.42 -16.95
N ALA A 377 5.91 -6.48 -16.95
CA ALA A 377 6.06 -5.20 -17.63
C ALA A 377 6.86 -4.27 -16.72
N VAL A 378 7.96 -3.74 -17.22
CA VAL A 378 8.84 -2.81 -16.50
C VAL A 378 8.68 -1.42 -17.12
N ILE A 379 8.14 -0.48 -16.35
CA ILE A 379 8.08 0.93 -16.73
C ILE A 379 9.35 1.61 -16.21
N ASN A 380 10.29 1.89 -17.08
CA ASN A 380 11.53 2.59 -16.76
C ASN A 380 11.28 4.10 -16.86
N VAL A 381 11.18 4.76 -15.71
CA VAL A 381 10.88 6.20 -15.62
C VAL A 381 12.14 7.01 -15.80
N GLY A 382 12.16 7.87 -16.83
CA GLY A 382 13.25 8.78 -17.12
C GLY A 382 12.91 10.24 -16.81
N ALA A 383 13.92 11.00 -16.35
CA ALA A 383 13.82 12.44 -16.13
C ALA A 383 15.22 13.10 -16.21
N ALA A 384 15.25 14.43 -16.28
CA ALA A 384 16.50 15.19 -16.38
C ALA A 384 17.26 15.28 -15.05
N THR A 385 16.55 15.23 -13.92
CA THR A 385 17.13 15.33 -12.57
C THR A 385 16.62 14.21 -11.68
N GLU A 386 17.40 13.84 -10.65
CA GLU A 386 17.02 12.80 -9.67
C GLU A 386 15.72 13.17 -8.91
N THR A 387 15.55 14.44 -8.57
CA THR A 387 14.34 14.91 -7.88
C THR A 387 13.10 14.77 -8.76
N GLU A 388 13.19 15.17 -10.04
CA GLU A 388 12.12 15.00 -11.01
C GLU A 388 11.81 13.53 -11.27
N MET A 389 12.84 12.69 -11.35
CA MET A 389 12.68 11.25 -11.56
C MET A 389 11.91 10.59 -10.40
N LYS A 390 12.27 10.92 -9.16
CA LYS A 390 11.55 10.41 -7.98
C LYS A 390 10.10 10.85 -7.94
N GLU A 391 9.82 12.12 -8.27
CA GLU A 391 8.45 12.64 -8.36
C GLU A 391 7.66 11.94 -9.46
N LYS A 392 8.23 11.81 -10.65
CA LYS A 392 7.57 11.16 -11.78
C LYS A 392 7.35 9.66 -11.52
N LYS A 393 8.32 8.98 -10.89
CA LYS A 393 8.19 7.59 -10.48
C LYS A 393 7.02 7.41 -9.52
N ALA A 394 6.95 8.19 -8.45
CA ALA A 394 5.85 8.14 -7.48
C ALA A 394 4.49 8.36 -8.17
N ARG A 395 4.40 9.31 -9.09
CA ARG A 395 3.17 9.57 -9.86
C ARG A 395 2.78 8.40 -10.76
N VAL A 396 3.73 7.70 -11.37
CA VAL A 396 3.46 6.48 -12.16
C VAL A 396 2.99 5.34 -11.26
N GLU A 397 3.61 5.16 -10.09
CA GLU A 397 3.22 4.15 -9.10
C GLU A 397 1.79 4.40 -8.59
N ASP A 398 1.45 5.63 -8.20
CA ASP A 398 0.11 6.00 -7.77
C ASP A 398 -0.94 5.74 -8.86
N ALA A 399 -0.64 6.16 -10.10
CA ALA A 399 -1.53 5.94 -11.24
C ALA A 399 -1.71 4.46 -11.56
N LEU A 400 -0.66 3.64 -11.42
CA LEU A 400 -0.74 2.19 -11.60
C LEU A 400 -1.62 1.53 -10.53
N HIS A 401 -1.46 1.91 -9.26
CA HIS A 401 -2.27 1.39 -8.15
C HIS A 401 -3.75 1.75 -8.34
N ALA A 402 -4.06 3.01 -8.63
CA ALA A 402 -5.42 3.46 -8.89
C ALA A 402 -6.04 2.74 -10.10
N THR A 403 -5.26 2.51 -11.17
CA THR A 403 -5.72 1.79 -12.35
C THR A 403 -6.03 0.33 -12.05
N ARG A 404 -5.18 -0.36 -11.28
CA ARG A 404 -5.47 -1.73 -10.80
C ARG A 404 -6.75 -1.77 -9.96
N ALA A 405 -6.89 -0.88 -9.01
CA ALA A 405 -8.08 -0.76 -8.18
C ALA A 405 -9.36 -0.53 -9.01
N ALA A 406 -9.26 0.25 -10.10
CA ALA A 406 -10.36 0.49 -11.03
C ALA A 406 -10.72 -0.74 -11.87
N VAL A 407 -9.73 -1.52 -12.30
CA VAL A 407 -9.95 -2.78 -13.03
C VAL A 407 -10.61 -3.83 -12.15
N GLU A 408 -10.24 -3.87 -10.85
CA GLU A 408 -10.79 -4.84 -9.90
C GLU A 408 -12.26 -4.56 -9.54
N GLU A 409 -12.60 -3.33 -9.14
CA GLU A 409 -13.94 -3.01 -8.61
C GLU A 409 -14.70 -1.96 -9.45
N GLY A 410 -14.15 -1.52 -10.56
CA GLY A 410 -14.77 -0.48 -11.40
C GLY A 410 -14.47 0.94 -10.91
N ILE A 411 -15.17 1.90 -11.52
CA ILE A 411 -15.04 3.33 -11.28
C ILE A 411 -16.37 3.95 -10.87
N VAL A 412 -16.28 5.03 -10.11
CA VAL A 412 -17.39 5.89 -9.72
C VAL A 412 -17.10 7.35 -10.09
N ALA A 413 -18.09 8.23 -10.02
CA ALA A 413 -17.87 9.67 -10.19
C ALA A 413 -16.90 10.17 -9.10
N GLY A 414 -15.84 10.83 -9.50
CA GLY A 414 -14.80 11.37 -8.63
C GLY A 414 -15.24 12.65 -7.88
N GLY A 415 -14.26 13.38 -7.34
CA GLY A 415 -14.50 14.65 -6.67
C GLY A 415 -15.36 14.56 -5.40
N GLY A 416 -15.46 13.38 -4.77
CA GLY A 416 -16.30 13.14 -3.59
C GLY A 416 -17.80 12.95 -3.90
N VAL A 417 -18.20 12.99 -5.18
CA VAL A 417 -19.62 12.87 -5.58
C VAL A 417 -20.17 11.48 -5.27
N ALA A 418 -19.41 10.41 -5.53
CA ALA A 418 -19.86 9.04 -5.25
C ALA A 418 -20.23 8.85 -3.77
N LEU A 419 -19.44 9.39 -2.84
CA LEU A 419 -19.76 9.35 -1.41
C LEU A 419 -21.06 10.08 -1.10
N LEU A 420 -21.31 11.25 -1.70
CA LEU A 420 -22.56 11.99 -1.52
C LEU A 420 -23.78 11.21 -2.04
N ARG A 421 -23.63 10.41 -3.11
CA ARG A 421 -24.73 9.56 -3.62
C ARG A 421 -25.12 8.48 -2.62
N CYS A 422 -24.23 8.06 -1.72
CA CYS A 422 -24.54 7.11 -0.65
C CYS A 422 -25.46 7.70 0.45
N ALA A 423 -25.62 9.02 0.51
CA ALA A 423 -26.43 9.69 1.54
C ALA A 423 -27.82 9.08 1.68
N LYS A 424 -28.52 8.84 0.57
CA LYS A 424 -29.88 8.28 0.59
C LYS A 424 -29.92 6.85 1.12
N ALA A 425 -28.92 6.03 0.82
CA ALA A 425 -28.82 4.67 1.34
C ALA A 425 -28.67 4.70 2.87
N ILE A 426 -27.85 5.61 3.39
CA ILE A 426 -27.68 5.80 4.84
C ILE A 426 -28.98 6.32 5.49
N GLU A 427 -29.62 7.31 4.90
CA GLU A 427 -30.87 7.89 5.40
C GLU A 427 -32.05 6.90 5.39
N SER A 428 -32.01 5.89 4.53
CA SER A 428 -33.02 4.83 4.46
C SER A 428 -32.93 3.77 5.55
N LEU A 429 -31.85 3.77 6.34
CA LEU A 429 -31.66 2.83 7.44
C LEU A 429 -32.69 3.10 8.56
N LYS A 430 -33.42 2.06 8.95
CA LYS A 430 -34.36 2.11 10.07
C LYS A 430 -33.61 1.83 11.38
N LEU A 431 -32.94 2.85 11.91
CA LEU A 431 -32.18 2.79 13.15
C LEU A 431 -32.84 3.71 14.19
N GLU A 432 -32.66 3.38 15.48
CA GLU A 432 -33.22 4.13 16.59
C GLU A 432 -32.15 4.56 17.59
N GLY A 433 -32.43 5.58 18.40
CA GLY A 433 -31.55 6.05 19.46
C GLY A 433 -30.16 6.42 18.98
N ASP A 434 -29.14 6.02 19.74
CA ASP A 434 -27.75 6.37 19.46
C ASP A 434 -27.21 5.69 18.17
N GLU A 435 -27.77 4.55 17.73
CA GLU A 435 -27.41 3.96 16.44
C GLU A 435 -27.86 4.86 15.27
N ALA A 436 -29.01 5.48 15.35
CA ALA A 436 -29.46 6.44 14.35
C ALA A 436 -28.55 7.68 14.30
N ILE A 437 -28.09 8.15 15.48
CA ILE A 437 -27.11 9.24 15.57
C ILE A 437 -25.78 8.81 14.94
N GLY A 438 -25.32 7.58 15.18
CA GLY A 438 -24.12 7.01 14.56
C GLY A 438 -24.19 7.02 13.03
N ALA A 439 -25.33 6.67 12.45
CA ALA A 439 -25.54 6.76 11.00
C ALA A 439 -25.52 8.21 10.49
N GLN A 440 -26.09 9.16 11.25
CA GLN A 440 -26.03 10.59 10.89
C GLN A 440 -24.61 11.17 10.93
N ILE A 441 -23.74 10.65 11.80
CA ILE A 441 -22.32 11.02 11.82
C ILE A 441 -21.67 10.69 10.47
N VAL A 442 -21.85 9.46 9.96
CA VAL A 442 -21.33 9.06 8.65
C VAL A 442 -21.95 9.88 7.53
N ARG A 443 -23.29 10.08 7.59
CA ARG A 443 -24.03 10.89 6.62
C ARG A 443 -23.46 12.31 6.46
N ARG A 444 -22.98 12.92 7.55
CA ARG A 444 -22.33 14.23 7.52
C ARG A 444 -20.86 14.12 7.09
N ALA A 445 -20.15 13.10 7.55
CA ALA A 445 -18.74 12.92 7.27
C ALA A 445 -18.45 12.70 5.77
N ILE A 446 -19.32 12.03 5.03
CA ILE A 446 -19.15 11.81 3.57
C ILE A 446 -19.20 13.11 2.74
N GLU A 447 -19.58 14.24 3.32
CA GLU A 447 -19.52 15.55 2.67
C GLU A 447 -18.12 16.19 2.76
N HIS A 448 -17.30 15.76 3.72
CA HIS A 448 -16.01 16.40 4.00
C HIS A 448 -15.00 16.32 2.85
N PRO A 449 -14.87 15.22 2.08
CA PRO A 449 -13.94 15.20 0.95
C PRO A 449 -14.26 16.26 -0.10
N LEU A 450 -15.50 16.40 -0.54
CA LEU A 450 -15.88 17.45 -1.48
C LEU A 450 -15.70 18.86 -0.88
N LYS A 451 -16.09 19.05 0.39
CA LYS A 451 -15.87 20.32 1.08
C LYS A 451 -14.38 20.69 1.15
N GLN A 452 -13.51 19.71 1.38
CA GLN A 452 -12.06 19.94 1.43
C GLN A 452 -11.50 20.29 0.03
N LEU A 453 -11.94 19.59 -1.02
CA LEU A 453 -11.57 19.91 -2.40
C LEU A 453 -11.94 21.37 -2.75
N CYS A 454 -13.16 21.78 -2.39
CA CYS A 454 -13.64 23.17 -2.56
C CYS A 454 -12.80 24.16 -1.75
N ALA A 455 -12.50 23.84 -0.48
CA ALA A 455 -11.69 24.71 0.38
C ALA A 455 -10.27 24.92 -0.19
N ASN A 456 -9.66 23.87 -0.74
CA ASN A 456 -8.35 23.98 -1.40
C ASN A 456 -8.41 24.83 -2.68
N ALA A 457 -9.58 24.94 -3.31
CA ALA A 457 -9.84 25.77 -4.48
C ALA A 457 -10.29 27.21 -4.14
N GLY A 458 -10.56 27.50 -2.85
CA GLY A 458 -11.08 28.80 -2.41
C GLY A 458 -12.59 28.98 -2.68
N VAL A 459 -13.35 27.89 -2.81
CA VAL A 459 -14.78 27.87 -3.07
C VAL A 459 -15.55 27.40 -1.82
N ASP A 460 -16.76 27.93 -1.60
CA ASP A 460 -17.63 27.47 -0.50
C ASP A 460 -18.16 26.06 -0.76
N GLY A 461 -17.62 25.08 0.00
CA GLY A 461 -18.00 23.68 -0.13
C GLY A 461 -19.43 23.38 0.31
N GLY A 462 -20.04 24.20 1.17
CA GLY A 462 -21.42 24.01 1.61
C GLY A 462 -22.43 24.27 0.47
N VAL A 463 -22.17 25.32 -0.32
CA VAL A 463 -22.98 25.65 -1.51
C VAL A 463 -22.84 24.55 -2.56
N VAL A 464 -21.62 24.11 -2.82
CA VAL A 464 -21.34 23.05 -3.80
C VAL A 464 -22.00 21.72 -3.41
N VAL A 465 -21.88 21.29 -2.15
CA VAL A 465 -22.53 20.07 -1.66
C VAL A 465 -24.05 20.13 -1.84
N LYS A 466 -24.68 21.26 -1.52
CA LYS A 466 -26.11 21.44 -1.70
C LYS A 466 -26.54 21.29 -3.17
N GLU A 467 -25.79 21.91 -4.09
CA GLU A 467 -26.06 21.83 -5.54
C GLU A 467 -25.87 20.39 -6.05
N VAL A 468 -24.80 19.72 -5.66
CA VAL A 468 -24.53 18.32 -6.04
C VAL A 468 -25.62 17.38 -5.52
N LEU A 469 -26.09 17.55 -4.27
CA LEU A 469 -27.17 16.73 -3.68
C LEU A 469 -28.55 16.97 -4.33
N ALA A 470 -28.80 18.17 -4.86
CA ALA A 470 -30.02 18.48 -5.59
C ALA A 470 -30.08 17.75 -6.95
N ASN A 471 -28.95 17.36 -7.51
CA ASN A 471 -28.82 16.67 -8.79
C ASN A 471 -28.59 15.16 -8.59
N LYS A 472 -28.56 14.38 -9.68
CA LYS A 472 -28.45 12.92 -9.68
C LYS A 472 -27.26 12.44 -10.54
N GLY A 473 -26.94 11.15 -10.43
CA GLY A 473 -25.92 10.50 -11.24
C GLY A 473 -24.51 11.05 -10.99
N SER A 474 -23.75 11.22 -12.05
CA SER A 474 -22.37 11.69 -12.03
C SER A 474 -22.21 13.22 -12.09
N TYR A 475 -23.34 13.97 -12.03
CA TYR A 475 -23.28 15.43 -11.97
C TYR A 475 -22.60 15.91 -10.69
N GLY A 476 -21.58 16.73 -10.84
CA GLY A 476 -20.77 17.25 -9.74
C GLY A 476 -19.98 18.49 -10.11
N PHE A 477 -19.17 18.97 -9.18
CA PHE A 477 -18.32 20.14 -9.35
C PHE A 477 -16.91 19.72 -9.72
N ASN A 478 -16.48 20.09 -10.93
CA ASN A 478 -15.10 19.89 -11.37
C ASN A 478 -14.24 21.02 -10.79
N VAL A 479 -13.50 20.70 -9.73
CA VAL A 479 -12.65 21.67 -9.01
C VAL A 479 -11.51 22.21 -9.89
N ALA A 480 -11.07 21.47 -10.92
CA ALA A 480 -10.03 21.92 -11.83
C ALA A 480 -10.51 23.09 -12.72
N THR A 481 -11.71 22.97 -13.29
CA THR A 481 -12.31 23.97 -14.21
C THR A 481 -13.15 25.01 -13.48
N GLY A 482 -13.72 24.66 -12.31
CA GLY A 482 -14.66 25.51 -11.57
C GLY A 482 -16.11 25.39 -12.06
N GLU A 483 -16.44 24.36 -12.84
CA GLU A 483 -17.75 24.17 -13.46
C GLU A 483 -18.50 22.97 -12.91
N PHE A 484 -19.83 23.01 -13.01
CA PHE A 484 -20.71 21.87 -12.72
C PHE A 484 -20.99 21.09 -13.99
N GLU A 485 -20.65 19.82 -14.01
CA GLU A 485 -20.78 18.96 -15.18
C GLU A 485 -20.94 17.47 -14.82
N ASP A 486 -21.12 16.62 -15.83
CA ASP A 486 -21.05 15.16 -15.67
C ASP A 486 -19.58 14.73 -15.50
N LEU A 487 -19.18 14.45 -14.26
CA LEU A 487 -17.79 14.17 -13.92
C LEU A 487 -17.23 12.90 -14.59
N VAL A 488 -18.08 11.88 -14.82
CA VAL A 488 -17.65 10.68 -15.52
C VAL A 488 -17.33 10.98 -16.99
N LYS A 489 -18.16 11.80 -17.66
CA LYS A 489 -17.87 12.24 -19.04
C LYS A 489 -16.68 13.19 -19.13
N ALA A 490 -16.48 14.01 -18.11
CA ALA A 490 -15.32 14.89 -17.99
C ALA A 490 -14.03 14.13 -17.61
N GLY A 491 -14.10 12.82 -17.37
CA GLY A 491 -12.97 11.99 -16.97
C GLY A 491 -12.60 12.11 -15.47
N VAL A 492 -13.35 12.85 -14.66
CA VAL A 492 -13.12 12.96 -13.22
C VAL A 492 -13.76 11.75 -12.53
N VAL A 493 -12.98 10.70 -12.36
CA VAL A 493 -13.42 9.40 -11.83
C VAL A 493 -12.51 8.96 -10.69
N ASP A 494 -13.07 8.19 -9.74
CA ASP A 494 -12.32 7.55 -8.67
C ASP A 494 -12.51 6.02 -8.76
N PRO A 495 -11.47 5.21 -8.49
CA PRO A 495 -11.66 3.77 -8.35
C PRO A 495 -12.59 3.46 -7.17
N THR A 496 -13.55 2.57 -7.40
CA THR A 496 -14.54 2.18 -6.38
C THR A 496 -13.87 1.59 -5.15
N LYS A 497 -12.85 0.73 -5.36
CA LYS A 497 -12.04 0.13 -4.30
C LYS A 497 -11.39 1.19 -3.40
N VAL A 498 -10.81 2.23 -4.00
CA VAL A 498 -10.17 3.34 -3.27
C VAL A 498 -11.19 4.07 -2.39
N THR A 499 -12.31 4.48 -2.98
CA THR A 499 -13.36 5.23 -2.26
C THR A 499 -13.96 4.40 -1.11
N ARG A 500 -14.23 3.11 -1.35
CA ARG A 500 -14.75 2.16 -0.37
C ARG A 500 -13.77 1.94 0.78
N THR A 501 -12.52 1.63 0.46
CA THR A 501 -11.47 1.34 1.44
C THR A 501 -11.18 2.56 2.32
N ALA A 502 -11.13 3.75 1.73
CA ALA A 502 -10.97 5.00 2.47
C ALA A 502 -12.06 5.19 3.52
N LEU A 503 -13.34 4.96 3.14
CA LEU A 503 -14.46 5.09 4.08
C LEU A 503 -14.41 4.02 5.19
N GLN A 504 -14.13 2.77 4.85
CA GLN A 504 -14.08 1.66 5.80
C GLN A 504 -12.94 1.84 6.83
N ASN A 505 -11.73 2.17 6.38
CA ASN A 505 -10.58 2.38 7.26
C ASN A 505 -10.80 3.61 8.16
N ALA A 506 -11.31 4.70 7.61
CA ALA A 506 -11.66 5.89 8.37
C ALA A 506 -12.67 5.61 9.48
N ALA A 507 -13.74 4.91 9.17
CA ALA A 507 -14.80 4.58 10.13
C ALA A 507 -14.31 3.58 11.20
N SER A 508 -13.51 2.60 10.81
CA SER A 508 -12.94 1.61 11.73
C SER A 508 -12.12 2.29 12.83
N VAL A 509 -11.16 3.12 12.44
CA VAL A 509 -10.27 3.80 13.40
C VAL A 509 -11.00 4.89 14.18
N ALA A 510 -11.82 5.72 13.52
CA ALA A 510 -12.61 6.74 14.21
C ALA A 510 -13.59 6.13 15.22
N GLY A 511 -14.21 4.98 14.88
CA GLY A 511 -15.08 4.23 15.79
C GLY A 511 -14.34 3.71 17.02
N LEU A 512 -13.11 3.26 16.87
CA LEU A 512 -12.27 2.85 18.02
C LEU A 512 -11.91 4.06 18.90
N LEU A 513 -11.53 5.18 18.30
CA LEU A 513 -11.23 6.41 19.03
C LEU A 513 -12.45 6.94 19.82
N LEU A 514 -13.64 6.85 19.25
CA LEU A 514 -14.87 7.26 19.94
C LEU A 514 -15.19 6.43 21.17
N THR A 515 -14.81 5.15 21.18
CA THR A 515 -15.01 4.22 22.31
C THR A 515 -13.85 4.24 23.32
N THR A 516 -12.84 5.07 23.10
CA THR A 516 -11.68 5.18 23.99
C THR A 516 -12.01 6.08 25.17
N GLU A 517 -11.69 5.60 26.39
CA GLU A 517 -11.94 6.28 27.66
C GLU A 517 -10.66 6.64 28.41
N CYS A 518 -9.60 5.86 28.20
CA CYS A 518 -8.33 6.01 28.90
C CYS A 518 -7.16 5.96 27.90
N MET A 519 -6.18 6.82 28.11
CA MET A 519 -4.92 6.82 27.39
C MET A 519 -3.77 6.55 28.36
N ILE A 520 -2.84 5.69 27.96
CA ILE A 520 -1.68 5.29 28.75
C ILE A 520 -0.42 5.58 27.93
N THR A 521 0.48 6.42 28.47
CA THR A 521 1.73 6.75 27.79
C THR A 521 2.91 6.76 28.77
N GLU A 522 4.12 6.73 28.25
CA GLU A 522 5.33 6.87 29.06
C GLU A 522 5.46 8.30 29.59
N ILE A 523 6.03 8.43 30.79
CA ILE A 523 6.38 9.75 31.30
C ILE A 523 7.60 10.22 30.51
N PRO A 524 7.55 11.41 29.86
CA PRO A 524 8.70 11.92 29.13
C PRO A 524 9.92 12.05 30.07
N GLU A 525 11.03 11.42 29.69
CA GLU A 525 12.28 11.66 30.42
C GLU A 525 12.72 13.12 30.24
N GLU A 526 12.91 13.84 31.35
CA GLU A 526 13.60 15.14 31.29
C GLU A 526 15.01 14.90 30.71
N LYS A 527 15.28 15.42 29.52
CA LYS A 527 16.65 15.45 28.98
C LYS A 527 17.52 16.22 29.98
N LYS A 528 18.23 15.52 30.87
CA LYS A 528 19.27 16.10 31.69
C LYS A 528 20.26 16.77 30.73
N ALA A 529 20.41 18.09 30.88
CA ALA A 529 21.46 18.83 30.18
C ALA A 529 22.79 18.10 30.41
N PRO A 530 23.65 17.95 29.40
CA PRO A 530 24.98 17.35 29.60
C PRO A 530 25.68 18.15 30.70
N ALA A 531 26.14 17.44 31.74
CA ALA A 531 26.90 18.05 32.81
C ALA A 531 28.08 18.83 32.22
N ALA A 532 28.17 20.13 32.52
CA ALA A 532 29.30 20.91 32.09
C ALA A 532 30.59 20.20 32.55
N PRO A 533 31.63 20.11 31.69
CA PRO A 533 32.88 19.49 32.09
C PRO A 533 33.41 20.22 33.34
N ALA A 534 33.65 19.45 34.41
CA ALA A 534 34.25 19.97 35.62
C ALA A 534 35.59 20.63 35.24
N GLY A 535 35.69 21.95 35.44
CA GLY A 535 36.87 22.71 35.13
C GLY A 535 38.04 22.13 35.91
N GLY A 536 39.03 21.58 35.20
CA GLY A 536 40.29 21.18 35.81
C GLY A 536 40.97 22.41 36.38
N GLY A 537 41.05 22.49 37.72
CA GLY A 537 41.90 23.45 38.40
C GLY A 537 43.34 23.18 38.01
N MET A 538 43.99 24.18 37.43
CA MET A 538 45.44 24.23 37.38
C MET A 538 45.92 24.69 38.75
N ASP A 539 46.48 23.78 39.52
CA ASP A 539 47.35 24.15 40.62
C ASP A 539 48.76 24.43 40.08
N TYR A 540 49.28 25.59 40.49
CA TYR A 540 50.67 26.01 40.26
C TYR A 540 51.64 25.24 41.14
#